data_ee9a0d5f583f74588a7fd7387bc40275
#
_entry.id   ee9a0d5f583f74588a7fd7387bc40275
#
_cell.length_a   1.000
_cell.length_b   1.000
_cell.length_c   1.000
_cell.angle_alpha   90.00
_cell.angle_beta   90.00
_cell.angle_gamma   90.00
#
_symmetry.space_group_name_H-M   'P 1'
#
loop_
_entity.id
_entity.type
_entity.pdbx_description
1 polymer ?
#
loop_
_entity_poly.entity_id
_entity_poly.type
_entity_poly.pdbx_seq_one_letter_code
_entity_poly.pdbx_strand_id
1 'polypeptide(L)'
;MAQVGIVMGSDSDMPIMAKAADILDQLGVSYEMTIISAHLEPDVFFEYAKSAEEKGFKVIIAGAGMAAHLPGMCAAIFPMPVIGIPMHTTSLGGRDSLYSIVQMPTGIPVATVAINGGANAGILAAKILATSDADLLARLKEYSKNLKEQVEAKDARLQEVGYKNY
;
A
#
# COMPACT_ATOMS: atom_id res chain seq x y z
N MET A 1 14.71 12.15 -5.27
CA MET A 1 14.11 11.06 -6.05
C MET A 1 13.09 10.32 -5.19
N ALA A 2 11.96 9.95 -5.75
CA ALA A 2 10.95 9.16 -5.04
C ALA A 2 11.47 7.76 -4.73
N GLN A 3 11.20 7.27 -3.51
CA GLN A 3 11.60 5.92 -3.07
C GLN A 3 10.48 4.90 -3.26
N VAL A 4 9.23 5.36 -3.33
CA VAL A 4 8.04 4.51 -3.47
C VAL A 4 7.25 4.93 -4.70
N GLY A 5 6.92 3.97 -5.55
CA GLY A 5 5.91 4.15 -6.59
C GLY A 5 4.55 3.74 -6.06
N ILE A 6 3.52 4.55 -6.31
CA ILE A 6 2.12 4.20 -6.04
C ILE A 6 1.40 4.16 -7.38
N VAL A 7 0.87 3.01 -7.76
CA VAL A 7 0.18 2.84 -9.04
C VAL A 7 -1.18 2.19 -8.87
N MET A 8 -2.17 2.69 -9.60
CA MET A 8 -3.55 2.19 -9.60
C MET A 8 -4.09 2.17 -11.04
N GLY A 9 -5.02 1.25 -11.29
CA GLY A 9 -5.61 1.08 -12.62
C GLY A 9 -6.74 2.06 -12.95
N SER A 10 -7.29 2.73 -11.95
CA SER A 10 -8.42 3.67 -12.09
C SER A 10 -8.38 4.73 -11.00
N ASP A 11 -8.90 5.91 -11.31
CA ASP A 11 -9.11 6.99 -10.33
C ASP A 11 -10.15 6.62 -9.26
N SER A 12 -11.00 5.63 -9.52
CA SER A 12 -11.93 5.09 -8.51
C SER A 12 -11.21 4.46 -7.30
N ASP A 13 -9.95 4.06 -7.47
CA ASP A 13 -9.11 3.52 -6.41
C ASP A 13 -8.43 4.60 -5.56
N MET A 14 -8.46 5.85 -6.01
CA MET A 14 -7.78 6.98 -5.37
C MET A 14 -8.07 7.13 -3.87
N PRO A 15 -9.32 7.00 -3.37
CA PRO A 15 -9.59 7.15 -1.94
C PRO A 15 -8.83 6.15 -1.06
N ILE A 16 -8.53 4.96 -1.57
CA ILE A 16 -7.76 3.93 -0.87
C ILE A 16 -6.25 4.17 -1.05
N MET A 17 -5.82 4.48 -2.27
CA MET A 17 -4.40 4.73 -2.56
C MET A 17 -3.90 5.99 -1.85
N ALA A 18 -4.73 7.00 -1.70
CA ALA A 18 -4.43 8.21 -0.94
C ALA A 18 -4.06 7.92 0.53
N LYS A 19 -4.67 6.91 1.15
CA LYS A 19 -4.31 6.51 2.53
C LYS A 19 -2.88 6.01 2.63
N ALA A 20 -2.35 5.36 1.60
CA ALA A 20 -0.95 4.98 1.55
C ALA A 20 -0.03 6.21 1.44
N ALA A 21 -0.40 7.16 0.58
CA ALA A 21 0.32 8.42 0.42
C ALA A 21 0.34 9.24 1.72
N ASP A 22 -0.81 9.38 2.40
CA ASP A 22 -0.92 10.09 3.68
C ASP A 22 0.03 9.51 4.75
N ILE A 23 0.15 8.19 4.82
CA ILE A 23 1.10 7.52 5.71
C ILE A 23 2.55 7.82 5.33
N LEU A 24 2.88 7.78 4.04
CA LEU A 24 4.22 8.10 3.57
C LEU A 24 4.58 9.56 3.84
N ASP A 25 3.65 10.49 3.64
CA ASP A 25 3.81 11.90 4.01
C ASP A 25 4.08 12.05 5.51
N GLN A 26 3.28 11.41 6.35
CA GLN A 26 3.45 11.44 7.80
C GLN A 26 4.81 10.89 8.25
N LEU A 27 5.31 9.88 7.55
CA LEU A 27 6.60 9.25 7.84
C LEU A 27 7.79 9.90 7.09
N GLY A 28 7.54 10.93 6.29
CA GLY A 28 8.59 11.64 5.54
C GLY A 28 9.24 10.79 4.45
N VAL A 29 8.48 9.91 3.80
CA VAL A 29 8.94 9.06 2.71
C VAL A 29 8.48 9.64 1.37
N SER A 30 9.40 9.84 0.44
CA SER A 30 9.10 10.36 -0.90
C SER A 30 8.45 9.31 -1.80
N TYR A 31 7.45 9.72 -2.57
CA TYR A 31 6.74 8.84 -3.50
C TYR A 31 6.30 9.56 -4.77
N GLU A 32 5.97 8.81 -5.79
CA GLU A 32 5.22 9.24 -6.98
C GLU A 32 3.93 8.44 -7.08
N MET A 33 2.84 9.09 -7.47
CA MET A 33 1.53 8.45 -7.64
C MET A 33 1.08 8.56 -9.10
N THR A 34 0.64 7.42 -9.67
CA THR A 34 0.31 7.32 -11.09
C THR A 34 -0.93 6.45 -11.30
N ILE A 35 -1.76 6.83 -12.26
CA ILE A 35 -2.87 6.02 -12.77
C ILE A 35 -2.45 5.42 -14.10
N ILE A 36 -2.37 4.10 -14.18
CA ILE A 36 -2.08 3.35 -15.41
C ILE A 36 -2.90 2.07 -15.40
N SER A 37 -3.74 1.89 -16.40
CA SER A 37 -4.48 0.64 -16.56
C SER A 37 -3.63 -0.43 -17.23
N ALA A 38 -3.32 -1.51 -16.50
CA ALA A 38 -2.56 -2.63 -17.07
C ALA A 38 -3.29 -3.32 -18.24
N HIS A 39 -4.62 -3.26 -18.27
CA HIS A 39 -5.41 -3.86 -19.33
C HIS A 39 -5.65 -2.94 -20.53
N LEU A 40 -5.78 -1.62 -20.30
CA LEU A 40 -6.08 -0.66 -21.35
C LEU A 40 -4.83 0.00 -21.93
N GLU A 41 -3.76 0.07 -21.15
CA GLU A 41 -2.47 0.68 -21.50
C GLU A 41 -1.29 -0.26 -21.16
N PRO A 42 -1.29 -1.51 -21.67
CA PRO A 42 -0.28 -2.50 -21.27
C PRO A 42 1.15 -2.07 -21.56
N ASP A 43 1.39 -1.40 -22.68
CA ASP A 43 2.69 -0.87 -23.07
C ASP A 43 3.19 0.21 -22.09
N VAL A 44 2.34 1.15 -21.72
CA VAL A 44 2.65 2.21 -20.74
C VAL A 44 2.95 1.59 -19.37
N PHE A 45 2.16 0.60 -18.96
CA PHE A 45 2.38 -0.11 -17.70
C PHE A 45 3.71 -0.88 -17.69
N PHE A 46 4.05 -1.57 -18.79
CA PHE A 46 5.33 -2.25 -18.92
C PHE A 46 6.52 -1.28 -18.80
N GLU A 47 6.45 -0.13 -19.46
CA GLU A 47 7.49 0.90 -19.36
C GLU A 47 7.59 1.49 -17.94
N TYR A 48 6.47 1.72 -17.28
CA TYR A 48 6.44 2.14 -15.88
C TYR A 48 7.20 1.15 -14.99
N ALA A 49 6.86 -0.14 -15.06
CA ALA A 49 7.47 -1.16 -14.21
C ALA A 49 8.95 -1.42 -14.54
N LYS A 50 9.35 -1.37 -15.81
CA LYS A 50 10.75 -1.53 -16.25
C LYS A 50 11.63 -0.37 -15.83
N SER A 51 11.13 0.87 -15.94
CA SER A 51 11.90 2.07 -15.60
C SER A 51 11.92 2.39 -14.10
N ALA A 52 11.14 1.67 -13.29
CA ALA A 52 10.94 1.97 -11.87
C ALA A 52 12.24 1.89 -11.05
N GLU A 53 13.10 0.90 -11.32
CA GLU A 53 14.39 0.76 -10.64
C GLU A 53 15.31 1.95 -10.98
N GLU A 54 15.40 2.34 -12.25
CA GLU A 54 16.23 3.48 -12.71
C GLU A 54 15.72 4.80 -12.13
N LYS A 55 14.41 4.94 -11.90
CA LYS A 55 13.82 6.09 -11.21
C LYS A 55 14.13 6.13 -9.71
N GLY A 56 14.74 5.08 -9.17
CA GLY A 56 15.10 4.99 -7.76
C GLY A 56 14.03 4.42 -6.85
N PHE A 57 12.94 3.85 -7.40
CA PHE A 57 11.95 3.17 -6.59
C PHE A 57 12.55 1.93 -5.93
N LYS A 58 12.32 1.80 -4.64
CA LYS A 58 12.71 0.63 -3.83
C LYS A 58 11.53 -0.27 -3.51
N VAL A 59 10.32 0.26 -3.59
CA VAL A 59 9.05 -0.43 -3.35
C VAL A 59 8.00 0.16 -4.29
N ILE A 60 7.11 -0.69 -4.82
CA ILE A 60 5.90 -0.24 -5.50
C ILE A 60 4.68 -0.70 -4.71
N ILE A 61 3.76 0.22 -4.44
CA ILE A 61 2.43 -0.05 -3.91
C ILE A 61 1.47 -0.05 -5.11
N ALA A 62 0.82 -1.18 -5.36
CA ALA A 62 -0.04 -1.37 -6.52
C ALA A 62 -1.45 -1.77 -6.07
N GLY A 63 -2.45 -0.99 -6.48
CA GLY A 63 -3.85 -1.23 -6.16
C GLY A 63 -4.65 -1.64 -7.41
N ALA A 64 -5.50 -2.65 -7.26
CA ALA A 64 -6.38 -3.10 -8.33
C ALA A 64 -7.63 -3.80 -7.79
N GLY A 65 -8.70 -3.78 -8.58
CA GLY A 65 -9.96 -4.45 -8.29
C GLY A 65 -10.36 -5.46 -9.36
N MET A 66 -11.40 -6.24 -9.06
CA MET A 66 -11.95 -7.29 -9.94
C MET A 66 -10.86 -8.33 -10.33
N ALA A 67 -10.61 -8.54 -11.63
CA ALA A 67 -9.46 -9.29 -12.13
C ALA A 67 -8.19 -8.48 -11.94
N ALA A 68 -7.68 -8.44 -10.71
CA ALA A 68 -6.65 -7.52 -10.24
C ALA A 68 -5.25 -7.98 -10.65
N HIS A 69 -4.92 -7.92 -11.95
CA HIS A 69 -3.65 -8.38 -12.50
C HIS A 69 -2.49 -7.42 -12.27
N LEU A 70 -2.76 -6.13 -12.10
CA LEU A 70 -1.74 -5.07 -12.06
C LEU A 70 -0.63 -5.33 -11.04
N PRO A 71 -0.89 -5.68 -9.77
CA PRO A 71 0.19 -5.94 -8.80
C PRO A 71 1.08 -7.12 -9.19
N GLY A 72 0.49 -8.23 -9.68
CA GLY A 72 1.23 -9.42 -10.11
C GLY A 72 2.08 -9.16 -11.35
N MET A 73 1.55 -8.42 -12.33
CA MET A 73 2.30 -7.99 -13.51
C MET A 73 3.45 -7.07 -13.14
N CYS A 74 3.23 -6.15 -12.20
CA CYS A 74 4.29 -5.30 -11.67
C CYS A 74 5.41 -6.13 -11.04
N ALA A 75 5.07 -7.09 -10.18
CA ALA A 75 6.03 -7.97 -9.52
C ALA A 75 6.80 -8.87 -10.48
N ALA A 76 6.23 -9.21 -11.62
CA ALA A 76 6.92 -9.98 -12.66
C ALA A 76 8.00 -9.17 -13.41
N ILE A 77 7.93 -7.85 -13.39
CA ILE A 77 8.80 -6.96 -14.16
C ILE A 77 9.78 -6.22 -13.23
N PHE A 78 9.26 -5.65 -12.15
CA PHE A 78 10.04 -4.86 -11.20
C PHE A 78 10.73 -5.80 -10.19
N PRO A 79 12.07 -5.77 -10.07
CA PRO A 79 12.82 -6.76 -9.28
C PRO A 79 12.78 -6.52 -7.76
N MET A 80 12.22 -5.42 -7.32
CA MET A 80 12.13 -5.03 -5.91
C MET A 80 10.73 -5.35 -5.34
N PRO A 81 10.49 -5.18 -4.02
CA PRO A 81 9.21 -5.51 -3.41
C PRO A 81 8.01 -4.79 -4.01
N VAL A 82 6.94 -5.54 -4.27
CA VAL A 82 5.64 -5.03 -4.66
C VAL A 82 4.63 -5.35 -3.57
N ILE A 83 3.89 -4.34 -3.13
CA ILE A 83 2.80 -4.44 -2.16
C ILE A 83 1.49 -4.32 -2.93
N GLY A 84 0.62 -5.32 -2.83
CA GLY A 84 -0.67 -5.34 -3.49
C GLY A 84 -1.81 -4.94 -2.56
N ILE A 85 -2.65 -4.02 -3.01
CA ILE A 85 -3.88 -3.62 -2.31
C ILE A 85 -5.07 -4.13 -3.11
N PRO A 86 -5.78 -5.17 -2.63
CA PRO A 86 -7.02 -5.58 -3.25
C PRO A 86 -8.13 -4.58 -2.96
N MET A 87 -8.83 -4.12 -4.02
CA MET A 87 -9.94 -3.19 -3.87
C MET A 87 -11.25 -3.92 -3.58
N HIS A 88 -12.08 -3.34 -2.73
CA HIS A 88 -13.46 -3.80 -2.55
C HIS A 88 -14.21 -3.68 -3.88
N THR A 89 -15.00 -4.70 -4.22
CA THR A 89 -15.85 -4.74 -5.42
C THR A 89 -17.32 -4.94 -5.05
N THR A 90 -18.21 -4.34 -5.82
CA THR A 90 -19.66 -4.44 -5.55
C THR A 90 -20.22 -5.84 -5.79
N SER A 91 -19.62 -6.59 -6.71
CA SER A 91 -20.10 -7.94 -7.09
C SER A 91 -19.69 -9.02 -6.09
N LEU A 92 -18.41 -9.02 -5.66
CA LEU A 92 -17.83 -10.08 -4.80
C LEU A 92 -17.19 -9.56 -3.51
N GLY A 93 -17.38 -8.28 -3.18
CA GLY A 93 -16.90 -7.69 -1.94
C GLY A 93 -15.38 -7.59 -1.83
N GLY A 94 -14.67 -7.70 -2.93
CA GLY A 94 -13.21 -7.67 -2.99
C GLY A 94 -12.54 -9.04 -2.89
N ARG A 95 -13.28 -10.14 -2.76
CA ARG A 95 -12.72 -11.51 -2.77
C ARG A 95 -12.03 -11.83 -4.09
N ASP A 96 -12.62 -11.39 -5.19
CA ASP A 96 -12.06 -11.47 -6.55
C ASP A 96 -10.72 -10.76 -6.64
N SER A 97 -10.63 -9.54 -6.15
CA SER A 97 -9.39 -8.76 -6.09
C SER A 97 -8.35 -9.41 -5.20
N LEU A 98 -8.74 -9.84 -4.00
CA LEU A 98 -7.87 -10.49 -3.03
C LEU A 98 -7.25 -11.77 -3.59
N TYR A 99 -8.07 -12.67 -4.16
CA TYR A 99 -7.56 -13.92 -4.72
C TYR A 99 -6.67 -13.69 -5.94
N SER A 100 -6.99 -12.71 -6.80
CA SER A 100 -6.16 -12.35 -7.95
C SER A 100 -4.77 -11.86 -7.53
N ILE A 101 -4.65 -11.17 -6.41
CA ILE A 101 -3.40 -10.56 -5.95
C ILE A 101 -2.60 -11.51 -5.06
N VAL A 102 -3.26 -12.24 -4.15
CA VAL A 102 -2.55 -13.06 -3.14
C VAL A 102 -2.08 -14.41 -3.67
N GLN A 103 -2.76 -15.00 -4.64
CA GLN A 103 -2.45 -16.33 -5.19
C GLN A 103 -1.41 -16.25 -6.33
N MET A 104 -0.24 -15.70 -6.04
CA MET A 104 0.84 -15.61 -6.99
C MET A 104 1.64 -16.92 -7.10
N PRO A 105 2.16 -17.26 -8.30
CA PRO A 105 2.99 -18.44 -8.48
C PRO A 105 4.33 -18.30 -7.76
N THR A 106 4.94 -19.43 -7.45
CA THR A 106 6.30 -19.48 -6.90
C THR A 106 7.29 -18.74 -7.80
N GLY A 107 8.05 -17.83 -7.22
CA GLY A 107 9.04 -17.01 -7.91
C GLY A 107 8.61 -15.55 -8.10
N ILE A 108 7.31 -15.25 -8.09
CA ILE A 108 6.78 -13.89 -8.26
C ILE A 108 5.89 -13.50 -7.07
N PRO A 109 6.46 -13.18 -5.91
CA PRO A 109 5.69 -12.83 -4.72
C PRO A 109 5.12 -11.41 -4.80
N VAL A 110 3.92 -11.23 -4.25
CA VAL A 110 3.32 -9.92 -3.94
C VAL A 110 2.98 -9.89 -2.46
N ALA A 111 3.45 -8.86 -1.75
CA ALA A 111 3.10 -8.64 -0.35
C ALA A 111 1.68 -8.05 -0.27
N THR A 112 0.69 -8.91 -0.08
CA THR A 112 -0.73 -8.53 -0.13
C THR A 112 -1.21 -8.06 1.24
N VAL A 113 -1.80 -6.85 1.29
CA VAL A 113 -2.46 -6.31 2.47
C VAL A 113 -3.98 -6.59 2.43
N ALA A 114 -4.70 -6.19 3.46
CA ALA A 114 -6.15 -6.39 3.52
C ALA A 114 -6.89 -5.66 2.38
N ILE A 115 -8.12 -6.09 2.09
CA ILE A 115 -9.02 -5.38 1.17
C ILE A 115 -9.15 -3.93 1.63
N ASN A 116 -8.93 -2.98 0.71
CA ASN A 116 -8.88 -1.54 0.99
C ASN A 116 -7.81 -1.10 2.01
N GLY A 117 -6.78 -1.91 2.23
CA GLY A 117 -5.73 -1.69 3.24
C GLY A 117 -4.65 -0.67 2.84
N GLY A 118 -5.04 0.50 2.30
CA GLY A 118 -4.11 1.52 1.81
C GLY A 118 -3.12 2.01 2.88
N ALA A 119 -3.60 2.32 4.08
CA ALA A 119 -2.73 2.78 5.17
C ALA A 119 -1.67 1.71 5.54
N ASN A 120 -2.07 0.46 5.68
CA ASN A 120 -1.15 -0.64 5.97
C ASN A 120 -0.14 -0.88 4.84
N ALA A 121 -0.51 -0.64 3.59
CA ALA A 121 0.44 -0.68 2.47
C ALA A 121 1.53 0.39 2.61
N GLY A 122 1.16 1.62 2.96
CA GLY A 122 2.10 2.69 3.24
C GLY A 122 3.04 2.37 4.42
N ILE A 123 2.49 1.82 5.51
CA ILE A 123 3.29 1.40 6.68
C ILE A 123 4.25 0.27 6.29
N LEU A 124 3.80 -0.72 5.53
CA LEU A 124 4.64 -1.84 5.10
C LEU A 124 5.78 -1.37 4.18
N ALA A 125 5.49 -0.47 3.23
CA ALA A 125 6.52 0.14 2.40
C ALA A 125 7.58 0.86 3.24
N ALA A 126 7.14 1.68 4.21
CA ALA A 126 8.05 2.36 5.12
C ALA A 126 8.88 1.38 5.97
N LYS A 127 8.30 0.28 6.44
CA LYS A 127 9.03 -0.77 7.18
C LYS A 127 10.10 -1.45 6.32
N ILE A 128 9.80 -1.71 5.05
CA ILE A 128 10.78 -2.27 4.11
C ILE A 128 11.98 -1.31 3.94
N LEU A 129 11.70 -0.01 3.74
CA LEU A 129 12.75 1.00 3.62
C LEU A 129 13.55 1.17 4.92
N ALA A 130 12.89 1.07 6.07
CA ALA A 130 13.50 1.24 7.39
C ALA A 130 14.51 0.14 7.75
N THR A 131 14.56 -0.97 7.03
CA THR A 131 15.59 -2.00 7.21
C THR A 131 17.00 -1.48 6.93
N SER A 132 17.13 -0.39 6.19
CA SER A 132 18.39 0.30 5.88
C SER A 132 18.35 1.82 6.16
N ASP A 133 17.36 2.29 6.91
CA ASP A 133 17.19 3.70 7.29
C ASP A 133 16.81 3.81 8.77
N ALA A 134 17.80 4.10 9.60
CA ALA A 134 17.63 4.19 11.06
C ALA A 134 16.72 5.35 11.50
N ASP A 135 16.73 6.46 10.76
CA ASP A 135 15.88 7.61 11.06
C ASP A 135 14.41 7.30 10.76
N LEU A 136 14.15 6.63 9.65
CA LEU A 136 12.81 6.15 9.33
C LEU A 136 12.32 5.11 10.34
N LEU A 137 13.21 4.21 10.78
CA LEU A 137 12.88 3.25 11.84
C LEU A 137 12.47 3.94 13.13
N ALA A 138 13.15 5.03 13.52
CA ALA A 138 12.78 5.83 14.69
C ALA A 138 11.38 6.46 14.53
N ARG A 139 11.07 7.01 13.35
CA ARG A 139 9.72 7.56 13.07
C ARG A 139 8.63 6.48 13.10
N LEU A 140 8.91 5.27 12.61
CA LEU A 140 7.97 4.14 12.71
C LEU A 140 7.72 3.70 14.16
N LYS A 141 8.74 3.70 15.01
CA LYS A 141 8.58 3.41 16.43
C LYS A 141 7.70 4.46 17.12
N GLU A 142 7.91 5.74 16.83
CA GLU A 142 7.08 6.82 17.36
C GLU A 142 5.63 6.72 16.85
N TYR A 143 5.44 6.41 15.56
CA TYR A 143 4.13 6.15 15.00
C TYR A 143 3.38 5.03 15.75
N SER A 144 4.05 3.91 16.03
CA SER A 144 3.48 2.79 16.79
C SER A 144 3.15 3.17 18.23
N LYS A 145 4.00 3.98 18.88
CA LYS A 145 3.75 4.51 20.21
C LYS A 145 2.48 5.38 20.24
N ASN A 146 2.34 6.27 19.25
CA ASN A 146 1.16 7.14 19.15
C ASN A 146 -0.15 6.33 18.97
N LEU A 147 -0.13 5.24 18.21
CA LEU A 147 -1.27 4.35 18.09
C LEU A 147 -1.66 3.71 19.43
N LYS A 148 -0.68 3.28 20.21
CA LYS A 148 -0.91 2.75 21.56
C LYS A 148 -1.55 3.80 22.46
N GLU A 149 -0.97 5.01 22.52
CA GLU A 149 -1.48 6.11 23.33
C GLU A 149 -2.93 6.49 22.98
N GLN A 150 -3.31 6.43 21.69
CA GLN A 150 -4.70 6.65 21.26
C GLN A 150 -5.67 5.61 21.84
N VAL A 151 -5.26 4.35 21.92
CA VAL A 151 -6.08 3.29 22.53
C VAL A 151 -6.20 3.49 24.04
N GLU A 152 -5.09 3.80 24.69
CA GLU A 152 -5.05 4.07 26.15
C GLU A 152 -5.94 5.28 26.51
N ALA A 153 -5.93 6.34 25.69
CA ALA A 153 -6.79 7.51 25.89
C ALA A 153 -8.28 7.17 25.74
N LYS A 154 -8.64 6.29 24.79
CA LYS A 154 -10.02 5.82 24.60
C LYS A 154 -10.47 5.01 25.81
N ASP A 155 -9.62 4.12 26.32
CA ASP A 155 -9.97 3.33 27.52
C ASP A 155 -10.11 4.25 28.75
N ALA A 156 -9.18 5.17 28.96
CA ALA A 156 -9.29 6.14 30.05
C ALA A 156 -10.61 6.92 30.02
N ARG A 157 -11.02 7.37 28.83
CA ARG A 157 -12.32 8.03 28.65
C ARG A 157 -13.50 7.08 28.98
N LEU A 158 -13.43 5.83 28.54
CA LEU A 158 -14.47 4.85 28.86
C LEU A 158 -14.60 4.62 30.37
N GLN A 159 -13.48 4.52 31.08
CA GLN A 159 -13.48 4.34 32.54
C GLN A 159 -14.03 5.57 33.25
N GLU A 160 -13.74 6.77 32.75
CA GLU A 160 -14.23 8.03 33.33
C GLU A 160 -15.73 8.23 33.15
N VAL A 161 -16.25 8.08 31.92
CA VAL A 161 -17.65 8.41 31.60
C VAL A 161 -18.60 7.21 31.63
N GLY A 162 -18.07 5.99 31.59
CA GLY A 162 -18.84 4.74 31.52
C GLY A 162 -19.45 4.53 30.12
N TYR A 163 -19.78 3.28 29.76
CA TYR A 163 -20.22 2.91 28.44
C TYR A 163 -21.52 3.60 27.99
N LYS A 164 -22.38 3.99 28.93
CA LYS A 164 -23.66 4.67 28.62
C LYS A 164 -23.48 6.12 28.14
N ASN A 165 -22.34 6.74 28.44
CA ASN A 165 -22.05 8.13 28.13
C ASN A 165 -20.82 8.29 27.19
N TYR A 166 -20.33 7.19 26.64
CA TYR A 166 -19.12 7.18 25.80
C TYR A 166 -19.35 7.80 24.42
#